data_f0dfcb003f916a34853ab00257138239
#
_entry.id   f0dfcb003f916a34853ab00257138239
#
_cell.length_a   1.000
_cell.length_b   1.000
_cell.length_c   1.000
_cell.angle_alpha   90.00
_cell.angle_beta   90.00
_cell.angle_gamma   90.00
#
_symmetry.space_group_name_H-M   'P 1'
#
loop_
_entity.id
_entity.type
_entity.pdbx_description
1 polymer ?
#
loop_
_entity_poly.entity_id
_entity_poly.type
_entity_poly.pdbx_seq_one_letter_code
_entity_poly.pdbx_strand_id
1 'polypeptide(L)'
;MVRLKNRCPSWKDSHYRHTETFKVMGKATGFLDTERETIPNRPPLERIMDWKEIHAHRSDKKVMEQGSRCMDCGTPYCHSGLVISGMASGCPVNNLIPEFNDLVYRNRWQEALERLRKTNNFPEFTGRVCPAPCEGSCVLGYIEPPVTIKDVECSIVDRGWEEGWFIPQIPPQRTGTVSYTHLTLPTKCSV
;
A
#
# COMPACT_ATOMS: atom_id res chain seq x y z
N MET A 1 11.68 -38.50 19.28
CA MET A 1 10.48 -38.58 18.44
C MET A 1 9.46 -37.58 18.97
N VAL A 2 9.48 -36.33 18.47
CA VAL A 2 8.56 -35.28 18.86
C VAL A 2 7.50 -35.16 17.75
N ARG A 3 6.27 -35.51 18.04
CA ARG A 3 5.11 -35.35 17.14
C ARG A 3 4.68 -33.89 17.13
N LEU A 4 5.02 -33.18 16.06
CA LEU A 4 4.41 -31.91 15.73
C LEU A 4 2.95 -32.12 15.30
N LYS A 5 2.02 -31.69 16.13
CA LYS A 5 0.60 -31.61 15.78
C LYS A 5 0.37 -30.30 15.01
N ASN A 6 0.55 -30.35 13.72
CA ASN A 6 0.10 -29.28 12.82
C ASN A 6 -1.41 -29.49 12.57
N ARG A 7 -2.27 -28.79 13.32
CA ARG A 7 -3.64 -28.53 12.89
C ARG A 7 -3.65 -27.19 12.18
N CYS A 8 -3.76 -27.25 10.87
CA CYS A 8 -4.16 -26.11 10.06
C CYS A 8 -5.60 -25.71 10.49
N PRO A 9 -5.88 -24.44 10.85
CA PRO A 9 -7.25 -24.01 11.12
C PRO A 9 -8.07 -24.18 9.83
N SER A 10 -9.22 -24.85 9.92
CA SER A 10 -10.10 -25.00 8.78
C SER A 10 -10.72 -23.64 8.43
N TRP A 11 -10.79 -23.33 7.15
CA TRP A 11 -11.42 -22.14 6.54
C TRP A 11 -12.86 -21.86 7.04
N LYS A 12 -13.47 -22.76 7.79
CA LYS A 12 -14.86 -22.67 8.26
C LYS A 12 -15.06 -21.82 9.52
N ASP A 13 -14.02 -21.41 10.21
CA ASP A 13 -14.15 -20.73 11.52
C ASP A 13 -14.00 -19.20 11.45
N SER A 14 -13.84 -18.59 10.27
CA SER A 14 -13.97 -17.15 10.12
C SER A 14 -15.44 -16.76 10.05
N HIS A 15 -16.12 -16.76 11.20
CA HIS A 15 -17.39 -16.06 11.35
C HIS A 15 -17.12 -14.55 11.20
N TYR A 16 -17.09 -14.10 9.97
CA TYR A 16 -17.21 -12.68 9.64
C TYR A 16 -18.60 -12.25 10.08
N ARG A 17 -18.71 -11.70 11.28
CA ARG A 17 -19.96 -11.09 11.75
C ARG A 17 -20.21 -9.82 10.95
N HIS A 18 -20.96 -9.93 9.86
CA HIS A 18 -21.60 -8.82 9.17
C HIS A 18 -22.70 -8.23 10.05
N THR A 19 -22.36 -7.53 11.11
CA THR A 19 -23.29 -6.68 11.87
C THR A 19 -22.58 -5.47 12.40
N GLU A 20 -21.95 -4.68 11.52
CA GLU A 20 -21.78 -3.27 11.79
C GLU A 20 -22.36 -2.53 10.60
N THR A 21 -23.41 -1.77 10.90
CA THR A 21 -23.99 -0.78 10.00
C THR A 21 -22.87 -0.06 9.27
N PHE A 22 -22.89 -0.11 7.95
CA PHE A 22 -22.01 0.67 7.07
C PHE A 22 -22.11 2.13 7.50
N LYS A 23 -21.27 2.52 8.44
CA LYS A 23 -21.05 3.92 8.76
C LYS A 23 -20.36 4.50 7.54
N VAL A 24 -21.02 5.46 6.92
CA VAL A 24 -20.58 6.24 5.77
C VAL A 24 -19.06 6.39 5.75
N MET A 25 -18.45 6.08 4.60
CA MET A 25 -17.03 6.20 4.27
C MET A 25 -16.47 7.53 4.76
N GLY A 26 -15.21 7.58 5.07
CA GLY A 26 -14.41 8.62 5.70
C GLY A 26 -14.96 10.07 5.69
N LYS A 27 -14.43 10.90 6.52
CA LYS A 27 -14.81 12.30 6.56
C LYS A 27 -14.33 13.00 5.27
N ALA A 28 -15.21 13.21 4.30
CA ALA A 28 -14.86 13.85 3.02
C ALA A 28 -14.20 15.24 3.16
N THR A 29 -14.28 15.84 4.35
CA THR A 29 -13.69 17.13 4.72
C THR A 29 -12.46 17.00 5.62
N GLY A 30 -11.89 15.80 5.78
CA GLY A 30 -10.74 15.56 6.68
C GLY A 30 -9.49 16.37 6.33
N PHE A 31 -9.35 16.75 5.07
CA PHE A 31 -8.26 17.61 4.60
C PHE A 31 -8.30 19.05 5.17
N LEU A 32 -9.47 19.51 5.63
CA LEU A 32 -9.59 20.81 6.29
C LEU A 32 -9.07 20.80 7.74
N ASP A 33 -9.00 19.62 8.37
CA ASP A 33 -8.57 19.48 9.75
C ASP A 33 -7.07 19.10 9.85
N THR A 34 -6.50 18.57 8.76
CA THR A 34 -5.15 17.99 8.75
C THR A 34 -4.34 18.51 7.57
N GLU A 35 -3.21 19.15 7.82
CA GLU A 35 -2.29 19.57 6.77
C GLU A 35 -1.55 18.37 6.15
N ARG A 36 -1.12 18.52 4.89
CA ARG A 36 -0.28 17.52 4.23
C ARG A 36 1.10 17.49 4.86
N GLU A 37 1.50 16.31 5.33
CA GLU A 37 2.83 16.06 5.86
C GLU A 37 3.45 14.87 5.13
N THR A 38 4.59 15.06 4.47
CA THR A 38 5.36 13.99 3.84
C THR A 38 6.33 13.35 4.82
N ILE A 39 6.70 12.09 4.59
CA ILE A 39 7.73 11.42 5.40
C ILE A 39 9.08 12.10 5.14
N PRO A 40 9.77 12.60 6.16
CA PRO A 40 11.08 13.19 5.99
C PRO A 40 12.14 12.14 5.62
N ASN A 41 13.07 12.51 4.76
CA ASN A 41 14.23 11.69 4.48
C ASN A 41 15.30 11.91 5.54
N ARG A 42 16.07 10.87 5.86
CA ARG A 42 17.28 10.98 6.67
C ARG A 42 18.28 11.94 5.97
N PRO A 43 19.07 12.71 6.73
CA PRO A 43 20.06 13.62 6.15
C PRO A 43 21.00 12.89 5.17
N PRO A 44 21.37 13.51 4.04
CA PRO A 44 22.21 12.86 3.03
C PRO A 44 23.54 12.35 3.58
N LEU A 45 24.19 13.10 4.48
CA LEU A 45 25.48 12.72 5.07
C LEU A 45 25.39 11.50 5.99
N GLU A 46 24.21 11.24 6.58
CA GLU A 46 23.99 10.02 7.35
C GLU A 46 23.73 8.82 6.43
N ARG A 47 22.99 9.05 5.34
CA ARG A 47 22.61 7.98 4.39
C ARG A 47 23.77 7.35 3.66
N ILE A 48 24.83 8.11 3.40
CA ILE A 48 26.04 7.58 2.73
C ILE A 48 26.87 6.68 3.63
N MET A 49 26.61 6.66 4.93
CA MET A 49 27.37 5.86 5.89
C MET A 49 26.82 4.44 6.09
N ASP A 50 25.61 4.17 5.58
CA ASP A 50 24.95 2.85 5.73
C ASP A 50 24.02 2.53 4.56
N TRP A 51 23.44 1.30 4.57
CA TRP A 51 22.46 0.82 3.60
C TRP A 51 21.05 0.70 4.20
N LYS A 52 20.77 1.46 5.26
CA LYS A 52 19.49 1.46 5.94
C LYS A 52 18.44 2.27 5.18
N GLU A 53 17.19 2.14 5.61
CA GLU A 53 16.05 2.86 5.06
C GLU A 53 16.32 4.37 4.99
N ILE A 54 15.94 4.97 3.86
CA ILE A 54 16.13 6.39 3.59
C ILE A 54 15.06 7.23 4.30
N HIS A 55 13.83 6.71 4.34
CA HIS A 55 12.70 7.39 4.92
C HIS A 55 12.67 7.19 6.44
N ALA A 56 12.34 8.25 7.18
CA ALA A 56 12.10 8.14 8.60
C ALA A 56 10.77 7.39 8.86
N HIS A 57 10.75 6.57 9.91
CA HIS A 57 9.51 5.91 10.30
C HIS A 57 8.48 6.96 10.78
N ARG A 58 7.23 6.79 10.34
CA ARG A 58 6.12 7.64 10.77
C ARG A 58 5.24 6.88 11.76
N SER A 59 4.77 7.57 12.80
CA SER A 59 3.83 6.97 13.74
C SER A 59 2.48 6.69 13.07
N ASP A 60 1.84 5.59 13.45
CA ASP A 60 0.53 5.18 12.94
C ASP A 60 -0.51 6.30 12.99
N LYS A 61 -0.53 7.05 14.09
CA LYS A 61 -1.44 8.20 14.27
C LYS A 61 -1.29 9.21 13.14
N LYS A 62 -0.05 9.58 12.80
CA LYS A 62 0.21 10.52 11.70
C LYS A 62 -0.19 9.97 10.33
N VAL A 63 0.01 8.67 10.11
CA VAL A 63 -0.43 8.03 8.86
C VAL A 63 -1.95 8.00 8.77
N MET A 64 -2.65 7.70 9.87
CA MET A 64 -4.11 7.76 9.94
C MET A 64 -4.64 9.17 9.66
N GLU A 65 -4.00 10.20 10.21
CA GLU A 65 -4.30 11.61 9.94
C GLU A 65 -4.10 11.93 8.45
N GLN A 66 -3.05 11.46 7.81
CA GLN A 66 -2.83 11.64 6.36
C GLN A 66 -3.87 10.88 5.53
N GLY A 67 -4.24 9.67 5.92
CA GLY A 67 -5.32 8.90 5.28
C GLY A 67 -6.67 9.62 5.33
N SER A 68 -6.95 10.35 6.42
CA SER A 68 -8.20 11.12 6.59
C SER A 68 -8.36 12.25 5.58
N ARG A 69 -7.28 12.70 4.94
CA ARG A 69 -7.32 13.74 3.92
C ARG A 69 -8.00 13.30 2.61
N CYS A 70 -8.21 12.00 2.43
CA CYS A 70 -8.89 11.47 1.25
C CYS A 70 -10.36 11.85 1.26
N MET A 71 -10.82 12.52 0.19
CA MET A 71 -12.20 12.96 0.03
C MET A 71 -13.15 11.84 -0.39
N ASP A 72 -12.63 10.65 -0.70
CA ASP A 72 -13.42 9.56 -1.27
C ASP A 72 -14.23 9.97 -2.50
N CYS A 73 -13.54 10.44 -3.53
CA CYS A 73 -14.17 10.97 -4.75
C CYS A 73 -14.99 9.91 -5.46
N GLY A 74 -16.21 10.24 -5.91
CA GLY A 74 -17.06 9.35 -6.70
C GLY A 74 -16.43 8.96 -8.04
N THR A 75 -15.54 9.82 -8.58
CA THR A 75 -14.66 9.49 -9.73
C THR A 75 -13.21 9.72 -9.29
N PRO A 76 -12.55 8.68 -8.74
CA PRO A 76 -11.21 8.82 -8.21
C PRO A 76 -10.16 8.75 -9.31
N TYR A 77 -9.75 9.88 -9.86
CA TYR A 77 -8.70 9.95 -10.90
C TYR A 77 -7.37 9.35 -10.45
N CYS A 78 -7.11 9.29 -9.15
CA CYS A 78 -5.94 8.60 -8.59
C CYS A 78 -5.88 7.11 -8.97
N HIS A 79 -7.03 6.46 -9.22
CA HIS A 79 -7.12 5.07 -9.69
C HIS A 79 -6.89 4.89 -11.18
N SER A 80 -7.09 5.93 -12.00
CA SER A 80 -7.51 5.77 -13.40
C SER A 80 -6.50 5.05 -14.29
N GLY A 81 -5.21 5.08 -13.95
CA GLY A 81 -4.17 4.39 -14.74
C GLY A 81 -4.07 4.80 -16.20
N LEU A 82 -4.64 5.95 -16.58
CA LEU A 82 -4.67 6.44 -17.95
C LEU A 82 -3.37 7.15 -18.32
N VAL A 83 -3.04 7.12 -19.59
CA VAL A 83 -1.99 7.97 -20.17
C VAL A 83 -2.67 9.15 -20.87
N ILE A 84 -2.43 10.36 -20.34
CA ILE A 84 -2.96 11.61 -20.87
C ILE A 84 -1.80 12.43 -21.43
N SER A 85 -1.81 12.73 -22.71
CA SER A 85 -0.75 13.47 -23.39
C SER A 85 0.66 12.88 -23.18
N GLY A 86 0.78 11.57 -23.14
CA GLY A 86 2.04 10.85 -22.93
C GLY A 86 2.51 10.75 -21.47
N MET A 87 1.75 11.30 -20.52
CA MET A 87 2.06 11.23 -19.08
C MET A 87 1.10 10.28 -18.37
N ALA A 88 1.64 9.48 -17.44
CA ALA A 88 0.83 8.63 -16.58
C ALA A 88 -0.05 9.50 -15.65
N SER A 89 -1.35 9.26 -15.68
CA SER A 89 -2.34 9.90 -14.83
C SER A 89 -2.98 8.84 -13.93
N GLY A 90 -2.90 9.00 -12.63
CA GLY A 90 -3.38 8.03 -11.67
C GLY A 90 -2.47 6.81 -11.53
N CYS A 91 -2.93 5.79 -10.82
CA CYS A 91 -2.17 4.59 -10.53
C CYS A 91 -2.20 3.61 -11.72
N PRO A 92 -1.04 3.24 -12.33
CA PRO A 92 -1.01 2.35 -13.49
C PRO A 92 -1.54 0.93 -13.21
N VAL A 93 -1.50 0.49 -11.94
CA VAL A 93 -2.03 -0.81 -11.51
C VAL A 93 -3.43 -0.71 -10.92
N ASN A 94 -4.06 0.47 -11.01
CA ASN A 94 -5.43 0.75 -10.55
C ASN A 94 -5.64 0.43 -9.05
N ASN A 95 -4.70 0.82 -8.20
CA ASN A 95 -4.84 0.65 -6.76
C ASN A 95 -6.13 1.30 -6.24
N LEU A 96 -6.78 0.60 -5.32
CA LEU A 96 -8.04 1.01 -4.69
C LEU A 96 -7.79 2.06 -3.61
N ILE A 97 -7.30 3.23 -4.02
CA ILE A 97 -6.69 4.26 -3.17
C ILE A 97 -7.65 4.83 -2.12
N PRO A 98 -8.88 5.28 -2.44
CA PRO A 98 -9.79 5.78 -1.43
C PRO A 98 -10.11 4.73 -0.37
N GLU A 99 -10.30 3.48 -0.78
CA GLU A 99 -10.67 2.41 0.11
C GLU A 99 -9.57 2.11 1.15
N PHE A 100 -8.31 1.98 0.74
CA PHE A 100 -7.26 1.73 1.72
C PHE A 100 -6.96 2.96 2.59
N ASN A 101 -7.12 4.20 2.07
CA ASN A 101 -7.00 5.40 2.88
C ASN A 101 -8.07 5.46 3.98
N ASP A 102 -9.33 5.12 3.65
CA ASP A 102 -10.42 5.05 4.62
C ASP A 102 -10.18 3.97 5.68
N LEU A 103 -9.71 2.79 5.26
CA LEU A 103 -9.39 1.69 6.17
C LEU A 103 -8.25 2.07 7.14
N VAL A 104 -7.20 2.74 6.66
CA VAL A 104 -6.12 3.25 7.50
C VAL A 104 -6.64 4.30 8.47
N TYR A 105 -7.42 5.27 8.01
CA TYR A 105 -8.05 6.27 8.87
C TYR A 105 -8.86 5.64 10.00
N ARG A 106 -9.56 4.53 9.74
CA ARG A 106 -10.35 3.77 10.72
C ARG A 106 -9.51 2.79 11.56
N ASN A 107 -8.19 2.82 11.48
CA ASN A 107 -7.29 1.89 12.16
C ASN A 107 -7.49 0.41 11.78
N ARG A 108 -7.96 0.14 10.54
CA ARG A 108 -8.20 -1.21 9.99
C ARG A 108 -7.06 -1.61 9.05
N TRP A 109 -5.86 -1.67 9.58
CA TRP A 109 -4.62 -1.84 8.81
C TRP A 109 -4.52 -3.15 8.05
N GLN A 110 -4.92 -4.26 8.67
CA GLN A 110 -4.87 -5.57 8.01
C GLN A 110 -5.77 -5.59 6.78
N GLU A 111 -6.98 -5.03 6.88
CA GLU A 111 -7.91 -4.94 5.76
C GLU A 111 -7.40 -3.95 4.70
N ALA A 112 -6.72 -2.88 5.11
CA ALA A 112 -6.06 -1.96 4.19
C ALA A 112 -4.97 -2.68 3.38
N LEU A 113 -4.17 -3.54 4.04
CA LEU A 113 -3.17 -4.37 3.37
C LEU A 113 -3.81 -5.38 2.41
N GLU A 114 -4.88 -6.06 2.82
CA GLU A 114 -5.62 -6.99 1.95
C GLU A 114 -6.18 -6.26 0.72
N ARG A 115 -6.67 -5.04 0.92
CA ARG A 115 -7.20 -4.20 -0.16
C ARG A 115 -6.10 -3.76 -1.13
N LEU A 116 -4.97 -3.30 -0.62
CA LEU A 116 -3.81 -2.90 -1.40
C LEU A 116 -3.24 -4.05 -2.24
N ARG A 117 -3.12 -5.24 -1.65
CA ARG A 117 -2.59 -6.44 -2.31
C ARG A 117 -3.49 -7.02 -3.40
N LYS A 118 -4.72 -6.56 -3.55
CA LYS A 118 -5.59 -6.99 -4.67
C LYS A 118 -5.08 -6.52 -6.02
N THR A 119 -4.41 -5.40 -6.05
CA THR A 119 -3.92 -4.75 -7.27
C THR A 119 -2.42 -4.59 -7.30
N ASN A 120 -1.75 -4.56 -6.15
CA ASN A 120 -0.31 -4.39 -6.03
C ASN A 120 0.32 -5.56 -5.25
N ASN A 121 1.19 -6.32 -5.94
CA ASN A 121 1.86 -7.48 -5.34
C ASN A 121 3.11 -7.12 -4.55
N PHE A 122 3.71 -5.95 -4.79
CA PHE A 122 4.99 -5.52 -4.22
C PHE A 122 4.92 -4.09 -3.68
N PRO A 123 4.00 -3.79 -2.76
CA PRO A 123 3.82 -2.44 -2.25
C PRO A 123 5.02 -1.91 -1.46
N GLU A 124 5.87 -2.80 -0.91
CA GLU A 124 7.11 -2.46 -0.25
C GLU A 124 8.13 -1.77 -1.17
N PHE A 125 8.12 -2.12 -2.47
CA PHE A 125 8.98 -1.49 -3.46
C PHE A 125 8.30 -0.25 -4.05
N THR A 126 7.05 -0.36 -4.47
CA THR A 126 6.33 0.76 -5.08
C THR A 126 6.14 1.92 -4.11
N GLY A 127 5.88 1.65 -2.85
CA GLY A 127 5.79 2.66 -1.80
C GLY A 127 7.06 3.50 -1.60
N ARG A 128 8.22 2.99 -2.08
CA ARG A 128 9.51 3.67 -1.98
C ARG A 128 9.97 4.31 -3.28
N VAL A 129 9.84 3.61 -4.42
CA VAL A 129 10.45 4.03 -5.69
C VAL A 129 9.47 4.61 -6.70
N CYS A 130 8.17 4.41 -6.51
CA CYS A 130 7.15 4.94 -7.43
C CYS A 130 7.18 6.48 -7.44
N PRO A 131 7.12 7.13 -8.62
CA PRO A 131 6.99 8.59 -8.73
C PRO A 131 5.62 9.13 -8.29
N ALA A 132 4.69 8.24 -7.92
CA ALA A 132 3.36 8.54 -7.42
C ALA A 132 2.49 9.43 -8.35
N PRO A 133 2.26 9.04 -9.62
CA PRO A 133 1.40 9.81 -10.52
C PRO A 133 -0.05 9.90 -10.01
N CYS A 134 -0.44 9.00 -9.10
CA CYS A 134 -1.71 9.06 -8.40
C CYS A 134 -1.87 10.30 -7.51
N GLU A 135 -0.79 10.79 -6.88
CA GLU A 135 -0.82 12.03 -6.10
C GLU A 135 -1.02 13.25 -7.01
N GLY A 136 -0.33 13.28 -8.16
CA GLY A 136 -0.52 14.31 -9.17
C GLY A 136 -1.92 14.35 -9.78
N SER A 137 -2.63 13.21 -9.77
CA SER A 137 -4.00 13.07 -10.27
C SER A 137 -5.06 13.16 -9.17
N CYS A 138 -4.65 13.39 -7.94
CA CYS A 138 -5.57 13.53 -6.82
C CYS A 138 -6.41 14.80 -6.98
N VAL A 139 -7.75 14.67 -6.99
CA VAL A 139 -8.69 15.80 -7.16
C VAL A 139 -8.47 16.88 -6.09
N LEU A 140 -8.09 16.47 -4.88
CA LEU A 140 -7.76 17.42 -3.82
C LEU A 140 -6.69 18.43 -4.25
N GLY A 141 -5.76 18.02 -5.12
CA GLY A 141 -4.68 18.85 -5.63
C GLY A 141 -5.10 20.15 -6.35
N TYR A 142 -6.38 20.30 -6.69
CA TYR A 142 -6.92 21.55 -7.27
C TYR A 142 -7.20 22.64 -6.22
N ILE A 143 -7.41 22.28 -4.97
CA ILE A 143 -7.81 23.18 -3.90
C ILE A 143 -6.83 23.22 -2.74
N GLU A 144 -6.19 22.10 -2.45
CA GLU A 144 -5.26 21.89 -1.35
C GLU A 144 -4.15 20.91 -1.77
N PRO A 145 -3.03 20.81 -1.04
CA PRO A 145 -2.01 19.80 -1.33
C PRO A 145 -2.60 18.38 -1.37
N PRO A 146 -2.26 17.55 -2.38
CA PRO A 146 -2.85 16.22 -2.55
C PRO A 146 -2.57 15.28 -1.36
N VAL A 147 -3.32 14.18 -1.28
CA VAL A 147 -3.08 13.12 -0.28
C VAL A 147 -1.71 12.50 -0.49
N THR A 148 -1.00 12.16 0.58
CA THR A 148 0.28 11.44 0.56
C THR A 148 0.06 9.95 0.33
N ILE A 149 -0.42 9.60 -0.85
CA ILE A 149 -0.88 8.24 -1.19
C ILE A 149 0.25 7.24 -1.06
N LYS A 150 1.41 7.57 -1.62
CA LYS A 150 2.59 6.70 -1.59
C LYS A 150 3.08 6.42 -0.16
N ASP A 151 3.06 7.44 0.69
CA ASP A 151 3.48 7.31 2.09
C ASP A 151 2.52 6.42 2.89
N VAL A 152 1.20 6.53 2.63
CA VAL A 152 0.19 5.66 3.25
C VAL A 152 0.37 4.21 2.77
N GLU A 153 0.56 4.00 1.46
CA GLU A 153 0.81 2.68 0.87
C GLU A 153 2.05 2.01 1.50
N CYS A 154 3.16 2.74 1.62
CA CYS A 154 4.38 2.27 2.25
C CYS A 154 4.16 1.89 3.72
N SER A 155 3.45 2.73 4.47
CA SER A 155 3.18 2.48 5.88
C SER A 155 2.27 1.26 6.10
N ILE A 156 1.31 1.00 5.21
CA ILE A 156 0.45 -0.20 5.27
C ILE A 156 1.29 -1.47 5.16
N VAL A 157 2.19 -1.52 4.19
CA VAL A 157 3.00 -2.72 3.94
C VAL A 157 4.06 -2.93 5.03
N ASP A 158 4.73 -1.86 5.46
CA ASP A 158 5.74 -1.95 6.52
C ASP A 158 5.11 -2.51 7.80
N ARG A 159 3.95 -1.99 8.20
CA ARG A 159 3.20 -2.54 9.32
C ARG A 159 2.79 -3.99 9.10
N GLY A 160 2.40 -4.36 7.89
CA GLY A 160 2.06 -5.74 7.57
C GLY A 160 3.22 -6.72 7.76
N TRP A 161 4.45 -6.28 7.50
CA TRP A 161 5.66 -7.05 7.79
C TRP A 161 5.97 -7.11 9.30
N GLU A 162 5.87 -5.99 9.99
CA GLU A 162 6.10 -5.91 11.44
C GLU A 162 5.15 -6.79 12.23
N GLU A 163 3.86 -6.80 11.88
CA GLU A 163 2.82 -7.60 12.52
C GLU A 163 2.77 -9.06 12.01
N GLY A 164 3.58 -9.43 11.02
CA GLY A 164 3.64 -10.78 10.48
C GLY A 164 2.40 -11.23 9.69
N TRP A 165 1.67 -10.32 9.07
CA TRP A 165 0.48 -10.64 8.29
C TRP A 165 0.79 -11.27 6.92
N PHE A 166 2.04 -11.26 6.50
CA PHE A 166 2.49 -11.91 5.28
C PHE A 166 2.71 -13.40 5.50
N ILE A 167 1.68 -14.19 5.29
CA ILE A 167 1.75 -15.65 5.39
C ILE A 167 2.02 -16.24 4.01
N PRO A 168 3.13 -16.98 3.79
CA PRO A 168 3.40 -17.64 2.52
C PRO A 168 2.30 -18.66 2.18
N GLN A 169 1.72 -18.52 0.98
CA GLN A 169 0.77 -19.50 0.45
C GLN A 169 1.53 -20.50 -0.42
N ILE A 170 1.92 -21.62 0.19
CA ILE A 170 2.62 -22.69 -0.53
C ILE A 170 1.58 -23.46 -1.35
N PRO A 171 1.75 -23.56 -2.69
CA PRO A 171 0.83 -24.32 -3.52
C PRO A 171 0.86 -25.79 -3.15
N PRO A 172 -0.30 -26.47 -3.11
CA PRO A 172 -0.39 -27.88 -2.74
C PRO A 172 0.32 -28.80 -3.73
N GLN A 173 0.46 -28.37 -4.96
CA GLN A 173 1.17 -29.10 -6.02
C GLN A 173 2.06 -28.15 -6.80
N ARG A 174 3.31 -28.54 -7.03
CA ARG A 174 4.23 -27.80 -7.89
C ARG A 174 3.97 -28.16 -9.35
N THR A 175 3.92 -27.15 -10.20
CA THR A 175 3.68 -27.31 -11.66
C THR A 175 4.94 -27.71 -12.44
N GLY A 176 6.11 -27.71 -11.79
CA GLY A 176 7.40 -27.86 -12.48
C GLY A 176 7.89 -26.60 -13.21
N THR A 177 7.08 -25.55 -13.25
CA THR A 177 7.46 -24.26 -13.85
C THR A 177 8.39 -23.51 -12.89
N VAL A 178 9.43 -22.89 -13.44
CA VAL A 178 10.38 -22.05 -12.68
C VAL A 178 10.06 -20.59 -12.99
N SER A 179 9.90 -19.78 -11.93
CA SER A 179 9.85 -18.33 -12.02
C SER A 179 11.05 -17.74 -11.30
N TYR A 180 11.75 -16.84 -11.96
CA TYR A 180 12.88 -16.14 -11.36
C TYR A 180 12.39 -14.87 -10.68
N THR A 181 12.72 -14.70 -9.41
CA THR A 181 12.37 -13.49 -8.62
C THR A 181 13.30 -12.31 -8.86
N HIS A 182 14.42 -12.54 -9.55
CA HIS A 182 15.36 -11.49 -9.97
C HIS A 182 15.80 -11.73 -11.40
N LEU A 183 15.98 -10.65 -12.14
CA LEU A 183 16.59 -10.69 -13.47
C LEU A 183 18.09 -10.87 -13.32
N THR A 184 18.58 -12.06 -13.57
CA THR A 184 19.99 -12.21 -13.93
C THR A 184 20.14 -11.67 -15.34
N LEU A 185 20.96 -10.65 -15.51
CA LEU A 185 21.36 -10.22 -16.85
C LEU A 185 21.87 -11.45 -17.60
N PRO A 186 21.33 -11.77 -18.79
CA PRO A 186 21.83 -12.87 -19.56
C PRO A 186 23.30 -12.57 -19.90
N THR A 187 24.20 -13.35 -19.32
CA THR A 187 25.64 -13.22 -19.59
C THR A 187 26.05 -13.71 -20.99
N LYS A 188 25.09 -14.30 -21.72
CA LYS A 188 25.21 -14.64 -23.13
C LYS A 188 23.84 -14.58 -23.80
N CYS A 189 23.62 -13.62 -24.69
CA CYS A 189 22.76 -13.86 -25.84
C CYS A 189 23.54 -14.80 -26.76
N SER A 190 23.27 -16.10 -26.71
CA SER A 190 23.65 -16.96 -27.83
C SER A 190 22.70 -16.63 -28.96
N VAL A 191 23.22 -16.07 -30.03
CA VAL A 191 22.58 -15.91 -31.34
C VAL A 191 22.29 -17.31 -31.89
#